data_2df85e7ecc4042310011990db2e4554e
#
_entry.id   2df85e7ecc4042310011990db2e4554e
#
_cell.length_a   1.000
_cell.length_b   1.000
_cell.length_c   1.000
_cell.angle_alpha   90.00
_cell.angle_beta   90.00
_cell.angle_gamma   90.00
#
_symmetry.space_group_name_H-M   'P 1'
#
loop_
_entity.id
_entity.type
_entity.pdbx_description
1 polymer ?
#
loop_
_entity_poly.entity_id
_entity_poly.type
_entity_poly.pdbx_seq_one_letter_code
_entity_poly.pdbx_strand_id
1 'polypeptide(L)'
;STALTADNFAAARAAMMEYSGEDGESLRVRPDVILVPPALEVKARKIVQASTIVESGAAVDNVLRGLCEVVVAPQLSTSAGGLDTTWYLLDTSRPIRPFIFQQRMAPELVSLTSPNDEHVILRDKYLYGVKARGAAGYGPFWLAAKCTA
;
A
#
# COMPACT_ATOMS: atom_id res chain seq x y z
N SER A 1 7.19 -15.77 11.40
CA SER A 1 7.60 -15.71 9.99
C SER A 1 6.43 -16.13 9.12
N THR A 2 5.88 -15.20 8.36
CA THR A 2 4.67 -15.42 7.53
C THR A 2 5.01 -15.17 6.06
N ALA A 3 5.73 -16.14 5.46
CA ALA A 3 5.95 -16.13 4.02
C ALA A 3 4.61 -16.10 3.27
N LEU A 4 4.56 -15.46 2.10
CA LEU A 4 3.33 -15.40 1.30
C LEU A 4 3.02 -16.79 0.70
N THR A 5 2.08 -17.48 1.32
CA THR A 5 1.47 -18.74 0.87
C THR A 5 -0.04 -18.62 0.93
N ALA A 6 -0.78 -19.52 0.30
CA ALA A 6 -2.26 -19.51 0.34
C ALA A 6 -2.77 -19.63 1.78
N ASP A 7 -2.18 -20.54 2.58
CA ASP A 7 -2.57 -20.76 3.97
C ASP A 7 -2.30 -19.53 4.84
N ASN A 8 -1.10 -18.94 4.71
CA ASN A 8 -0.72 -17.76 5.49
C ASN A 8 -1.56 -16.53 5.10
N PHE A 9 -1.91 -16.40 3.82
CA PHE A 9 -2.82 -15.37 3.35
C PHE A 9 -4.22 -15.54 3.97
N ALA A 10 -4.77 -16.77 3.94
CA ALA A 10 -6.06 -17.07 4.53
C ALA A 10 -6.06 -16.83 6.05
N ALA A 11 -5.00 -17.28 6.76
CA ALA A 11 -4.86 -17.07 8.20
C ALA A 11 -4.73 -15.59 8.57
N ALA A 12 -3.92 -14.82 7.85
CA ALA A 12 -3.75 -13.39 8.10
C ALA A 12 -5.06 -12.61 7.85
N ARG A 13 -5.80 -13.00 6.79
CA ARG A 13 -7.11 -12.42 6.51
C ARG A 13 -8.13 -12.74 7.59
N ALA A 14 -8.18 -13.99 8.06
CA ALA A 14 -9.05 -14.40 9.16
C ALA A 14 -8.73 -13.61 10.44
N ALA A 15 -7.45 -13.52 10.82
CA ALA A 15 -7.01 -12.78 11.99
C ALA A 15 -7.42 -11.29 11.94
N MET A 16 -7.36 -10.64 10.76
CA MET A 16 -7.85 -9.27 10.62
C MET A 16 -9.37 -9.17 10.79
N MET A 17 -10.12 -10.16 10.33
CA MET A 17 -11.58 -10.17 10.45
C MET A 17 -12.07 -10.43 11.89
N GLU A 18 -11.21 -11.03 12.73
CA GLU A 18 -11.46 -11.30 14.14
C GLU A 18 -11.19 -10.10 15.06
N TYR A 19 -10.68 -8.99 14.54
CA TYR A 19 -10.43 -7.81 15.36
C TYR A 19 -11.71 -7.31 16.01
N SER A 20 -11.65 -7.12 17.33
CA SER A 20 -12.72 -6.57 18.15
C SER A 20 -12.31 -5.22 18.76
N GLY A 21 -13.30 -4.39 19.03
CA GLY A 21 -13.15 -3.15 19.79
C GLY A 21 -12.99 -3.38 21.29
N GLU A 22 -12.84 -2.31 22.03
CA GLU A 22 -12.73 -2.35 23.50
C GLU A 22 -13.98 -2.94 24.17
N ASP A 23 -15.14 -2.79 23.54
CA ASP A 23 -16.42 -3.32 24.00
C ASP A 23 -16.62 -4.81 23.64
N GLY A 24 -15.63 -5.46 23.00
CA GLY A 24 -15.73 -6.84 22.52
C GLY A 24 -16.54 -7.02 21.23
N GLU A 25 -17.10 -5.94 20.66
CA GLU A 25 -17.78 -6.01 19.38
C GLU A 25 -16.80 -6.16 18.22
N SER A 26 -17.17 -6.94 17.20
CA SER A 26 -16.36 -7.11 16.01
C SER A 26 -16.24 -5.79 15.26
N LEU A 27 -15.00 -5.40 14.92
CA LEU A 27 -14.72 -4.23 14.09
C LEU A 27 -15.14 -4.44 12.63
N ARG A 28 -15.55 -5.65 12.24
CA ARG A 28 -16.02 -6.01 10.89
C ARG A 28 -15.01 -5.58 9.81
N VAL A 29 -13.72 -5.74 10.10
CA VAL A 29 -12.65 -5.46 9.15
C VAL A 29 -12.72 -6.47 8.01
N ARG A 30 -12.56 -6.00 6.79
CA ARG A 30 -12.68 -6.84 5.61
C ARG A 30 -11.57 -6.52 4.61
N PRO A 31 -10.41 -7.19 4.71
CA PRO A 31 -9.30 -6.92 3.80
C PRO A 31 -9.70 -7.13 2.34
N ASP A 32 -9.49 -6.10 1.53
CA ASP A 32 -9.84 -6.02 0.12
C ASP A 32 -8.63 -5.81 -0.79
N VAL A 33 -7.47 -5.41 -0.23
CA VAL A 33 -6.23 -5.16 -0.98
C VAL A 33 -5.08 -5.94 -0.37
N ILE A 34 -4.30 -6.61 -1.21
CA ILE A 34 -2.97 -7.15 -0.87
C ILE A 34 -1.89 -6.30 -1.55
N LEU A 35 -1.03 -5.67 -0.75
CA LEU A 35 0.07 -4.85 -1.20
C LEU A 35 1.38 -5.65 -1.10
N VAL A 36 2.09 -5.77 -2.22
CA VAL A 36 3.28 -6.62 -2.32
C VAL A 36 4.43 -5.92 -3.04
N PRO A 37 5.70 -6.25 -2.73
CA PRO A 37 6.84 -5.89 -3.56
C PRO A 37 6.82 -6.64 -4.90
N PRO A 38 7.55 -6.17 -5.92
CA PRO A 38 7.62 -6.84 -7.22
C PRO A 38 8.03 -8.32 -7.16
N ALA A 39 8.93 -8.68 -6.22
CA ALA A 39 9.38 -10.06 -6.02
C ALA A 39 8.25 -11.04 -5.65
N LEU A 40 7.21 -10.56 -4.99
CA LEU A 40 6.06 -11.37 -4.57
C LEU A 40 4.85 -11.26 -5.50
N GLU A 41 4.90 -10.43 -6.55
CA GLU A 41 3.77 -10.19 -7.46
C GLU A 41 3.20 -11.48 -8.04
N VAL A 42 4.05 -12.32 -8.63
CA VAL A 42 3.63 -13.59 -9.26
C VAL A 42 2.96 -14.52 -8.25
N LYS A 43 3.51 -14.59 -7.03
CA LYS A 43 2.93 -15.41 -5.96
C LYS A 43 1.56 -14.86 -5.52
N ALA A 44 1.45 -13.56 -5.31
CA ALA A 44 0.20 -12.90 -4.93
C ALA A 44 -0.88 -13.13 -5.99
N ARG A 45 -0.56 -12.92 -7.28
CA ARG A 45 -1.51 -13.16 -8.39
C ARG A 45 -1.94 -14.62 -8.49
N LYS A 46 -1.02 -15.57 -8.28
CA LYS A 46 -1.37 -17.00 -8.24
C LYS A 46 -2.36 -17.31 -7.11
N ILE A 47 -2.18 -16.73 -5.92
CA ILE A 47 -3.07 -16.96 -4.78
C ILE A 47 -4.45 -16.36 -5.02
N VAL A 48 -4.53 -15.13 -5.55
CA VAL A 48 -5.80 -14.37 -5.58
C VAL A 48 -6.50 -14.44 -6.94
N GLN A 49 -5.82 -14.77 -8.03
CA GLN A 49 -6.39 -14.72 -9.38
C GLN A 49 -6.47 -16.07 -10.08
N ALA A 50 -5.63 -17.06 -9.71
CA ALA A 50 -5.67 -18.37 -10.33
C ALA A 50 -7.04 -19.05 -10.12
N SER A 51 -7.49 -19.80 -11.11
CA SER A 51 -8.74 -20.59 -11.01
C SER A 51 -8.56 -21.83 -10.17
N THR A 52 -7.38 -22.45 -10.23
CA THR A 52 -7.03 -23.67 -9.51
C THR A 52 -5.73 -23.49 -8.74
N ILE A 53 -5.62 -24.14 -7.59
CA ILE A 53 -4.40 -24.27 -6.80
C ILE A 53 -4.08 -25.75 -6.64
N VAL A 54 -2.80 -26.09 -6.38
CA VAL A 54 -2.41 -27.46 -6.09
C VAL A 54 -2.39 -27.63 -4.58
N GLU A 55 -3.26 -28.47 -4.08
CA GLU A 55 -3.33 -28.85 -2.67
C GLU A 55 -3.16 -30.36 -2.55
N SER A 56 -2.22 -30.79 -1.69
CA SER A 56 -1.90 -32.21 -1.49
C SER A 56 -1.64 -33.02 -2.78
N GLY A 57 -1.09 -32.35 -3.82
CA GLY A 57 -0.78 -32.98 -5.11
C GLY A 57 -1.96 -33.06 -6.11
N ALA A 58 -3.14 -32.58 -5.74
CA ALA A 58 -4.31 -32.50 -6.59
C ALA A 58 -4.62 -31.03 -6.98
N ALA A 59 -5.12 -30.82 -8.19
CA ALA A 59 -5.65 -29.51 -8.59
C ALA A 59 -7.05 -29.35 -8.02
N VAL A 60 -7.23 -28.34 -7.18
CA VAL A 60 -8.53 -27.98 -6.57
C VAL A 60 -8.91 -26.55 -6.94
N ASP A 61 -10.20 -26.24 -6.91
CA ASP A 61 -10.70 -24.90 -7.17
C ASP A 61 -10.18 -23.92 -6.13
N ASN A 62 -9.74 -22.77 -6.58
CA ASN A 62 -9.19 -21.73 -5.72
C ASN A 62 -10.31 -20.90 -5.07
N VAL A 63 -10.64 -21.19 -3.82
CA VAL A 63 -11.64 -20.44 -3.03
C VAL A 63 -11.18 -19.03 -2.63
N LEU A 64 -9.87 -18.74 -2.74
CA LEU A 64 -9.30 -17.42 -2.43
C LEU A 64 -9.38 -16.45 -3.63
N ARG A 65 -9.84 -16.94 -4.77
CA ARG A 65 -9.93 -16.14 -6.00
C ARG A 65 -10.88 -14.95 -5.81
N GLY A 66 -10.37 -13.76 -6.15
CA GLY A 66 -11.16 -12.52 -6.14
C GLY A 66 -11.42 -11.95 -4.75
N LEU A 67 -10.84 -12.50 -3.67
CA LEU A 67 -11.04 -11.97 -2.33
C LEU A 67 -10.34 -10.63 -2.09
N CYS A 68 -9.23 -10.36 -2.78
CA CYS A 68 -8.45 -9.13 -2.66
C CYS A 68 -7.94 -8.69 -4.03
N GLU A 69 -7.75 -7.37 -4.18
CA GLU A 69 -7.03 -6.79 -5.30
C GLU A 69 -5.52 -6.84 -5.02
N VAL A 70 -4.71 -7.16 -6.04
CA VAL A 70 -3.25 -7.18 -5.93
C VAL A 70 -2.68 -5.85 -6.39
N VAL A 71 -2.08 -5.11 -5.45
CA VAL A 71 -1.35 -3.86 -5.72
C VAL A 71 0.14 -4.12 -5.54
N VAL A 72 0.92 -3.79 -6.58
CA VAL A 72 2.38 -3.94 -6.55
C VAL A 72 3.02 -2.59 -6.29
N ALA A 73 3.83 -2.50 -5.24
CA ALA A 73 4.56 -1.28 -4.87
C ALA A 73 6.07 -1.51 -5.01
N PRO A 74 6.72 -0.98 -6.07
CA PRO A 74 8.16 -1.09 -6.24
C PRO A 74 8.97 -0.49 -5.09
N GLN A 75 8.40 0.48 -4.37
CA GLN A 75 9.01 1.13 -3.21
C GLN A 75 9.22 0.17 -2.01
N LEU A 76 8.54 -0.98 -2.00
CA LEU A 76 8.71 -2.01 -0.97
C LEU A 76 9.88 -2.95 -1.26
N SER A 77 10.53 -2.84 -2.43
CA SER A 77 11.66 -3.69 -2.79
C SER A 77 12.91 -3.36 -1.98
N THR A 78 13.81 -4.34 -1.86
CA THR A 78 15.09 -4.18 -1.16
C THR A 78 15.94 -3.07 -1.80
N SER A 79 15.87 -2.87 -3.12
CA SER A 79 16.56 -1.79 -3.83
C SER A 79 16.07 -0.40 -3.43
N ALA A 80 14.85 -0.27 -2.93
CA ALA A 80 14.28 0.99 -2.45
C ALA A 80 14.33 1.13 -0.91
N GLY A 81 15.05 0.23 -0.21
CA GLY A 81 15.17 0.22 1.25
C GLY A 81 14.05 -0.55 1.96
N GLY A 82 13.20 -1.26 1.22
CA GLY A 82 12.18 -2.15 1.77
C GLY A 82 12.69 -3.58 1.99
N LEU A 83 11.77 -4.53 2.06
CA LEU A 83 12.04 -5.97 2.19
C LEU A 83 11.21 -6.76 1.16
N ASP A 84 11.87 -7.49 0.29
CA ASP A 84 11.22 -8.30 -0.76
C ASP A 84 10.34 -9.43 -0.23
N THR A 85 10.42 -9.73 1.07
CA THR A 85 9.66 -10.78 1.76
C THR A 85 8.45 -10.26 2.54
N THR A 86 8.29 -8.94 2.63
CA THR A 86 7.19 -8.30 3.37
C THR A 86 5.99 -8.04 2.47
N TRP A 87 4.81 -8.36 2.96
CA TRP A 87 3.55 -8.07 2.30
C TRP A 87 2.54 -7.52 3.30
N TYR A 88 1.54 -6.82 2.80
CA TYR A 88 0.53 -6.17 3.64
C TYR A 88 -0.88 -6.53 3.16
N LEU A 89 -1.79 -6.70 4.12
CA LEU A 89 -3.23 -6.74 3.89
C LEU A 89 -3.84 -5.44 4.35
N LEU A 90 -4.72 -4.88 3.54
CA LEU A 90 -5.35 -3.60 3.79
C LEU A 90 -6.86 -3.71 3.62
N ASP A 91 -7.62 -3.03 4.48
CA ASP A 91 -9.04 -2.76 4.30
C ASP A 91 -9.20 -1.31 3.82
N THR A 92 -9.57 -1.15 2.56
CA THR A 92 -9.79 0.17 1.94
C THR A 92 -11.27 0.46 1.69
N SER A 93 -12.16 -0.40 2.15
CA SER A 93 -13.62 -0.27 1.97
C SER A 93 -14.24 0.87 2.79
N ARG A 94 -13.54 1.35 3.82
CA ARG A 94 -14.06 2.31 4.79
C ARG A 94 -13.78 3.77 4.39
N PRO A 95 -14.55 4.74 4.94
CA PRO A 95 -14.30 6.17 4.72
C PRO A 95 -12.89 6.61 5.14
N ILE A 96 -12.41 6.09 6.29
CA ILE A 96 -11.03 6.31 6.75
C ILE A 96 -10.16 5.20 6.16
N ARG A 97 -9.11 5.60 5.44
CA ARG A 97 -8.20 4.68 4.78
C ARG A 97 -7.03 4.29 5.69
N PRO A 98 -6.37 3.14 5.44
CA PRO A 98 -5.19 2.71 6.20
C PRO A 98 -4.01 3.68 6.07
N PHE A 99 -3.92 4.40 4.95
CA PHE A 99 -2.92 5.45 4.71
C PHE A 99 -3.63 6.76 4.39
N ILE A 100 -3.14 7.84 5.00
CA ILE A 100 -3.69 9.18 4.84
C ILE A 100 -2.59 10.09 4.34
N PHE A 101 -2.84 10.79 3.25
CA PHE A 101 -1.97 11.87 2.79
C PHE A 101 -2.68 13.22 2.99
N GLN A 102 -2.11 14.05 3.87
CA GLN A 102 -2.59 15.40 4.12
C GLN A 102 -1.83 16.38 3.23
N GLN A 103 -2.49 16.90 2.23
CA GLN A 103 -1.96 17.97 1.40
C GLN A 103 -2.28 19.32 2.02
N ARG A 104 -1.26 19.98 2.60
CA ARG A 104 -1.40 21.32 3.20
C ARG A 104 -1.33 22.44 2.15
N MET A 105 -0.47 22.26 1.15
CA MET A 105 -0.28 23.20 0.05
C MET A 105 -0.15 22.41 -1.25
N ALA A 106 -0.98 22.73 -2.23
CA ALA A 106 -0.85 22.18 -3.57
C ALA A 106 0.46 22.65 -4.22
N PRO A 107 1.04 21.88 -5.18
CA PRO A 107 2.19 22.34 -5.95
C PRO A 107 1.87 23.66 -6.66
N GLU A 108 2.65 24.70 -6.38
CA GLU A 108 2.56 26.02 -6.98
C GLU A 108 3.87 26.35 -7.66
N LEU A 109 3.80 26.73 -8.94
CA LEU A 109 4.96 27.21 -9.70
C LEU A 109 5.18 28.68 -9.38
N VAL A 110 6.38 29.01 -8.90
CA VAL A 110 6.84 30.37 -8.65
C VAL A 110 7.93 30.69 -9.63
N SER A 111 7.83 31.83 -10.34
CA SER A 111 8.84 32.29 -11.27
C SER A 111 9.30 33.72 -10.95
N LEU A 112 10.60 33.96 -11.03
CA LEU A 112 11.24 35.25 -10.97
C LEU A 112 11.77 35.55 -12.38
N THR A 113 10.92 36.15 -13.21
CA THR A 113 11.18 36.40 -14.63
C THR A 113 10.93 37.85 -15.02
N SER A 114 10.48 38.67 -14.05
CA SER A 114 10.23 40.08 -14.29
C SER A 114 11.56 40.83 -14.51
N PRO A 115 11.64 41.79 -15.46
CA PRO A 115 12.80 42.63 -15.64
C PRO A 115 13.25 43.37 -14.36
N ASN A 116 12.36 43.57 -13.40
CA ASN A 116 12.67 44.22 -12.13
C ASN A 116 13.10 43.26 -11.02
N ASP A 117 13.16 41.96 -11.30
CA ASP A 117 13.63 40.98 -10.33
C ASP A 117 15.18 41.08 -10.19
N GLU A 118 15.66 41.07 -8.95
CA GLU A 118 17.08 41.22 -8.64
C GLU A 118 17.99 40.23 -9.42
N HIS A 119 17.56 38.98 -9.55
CA HIS A 119 18.29 37.94 -10.27
C HIS A 119 18.37 38.19 -11.78
N VAL A 120 17.35 38.82 -12.36
CA VAL A 120 17.33 39.18 -13.78
C VAL A 120 18.27 40.37 -14.03
N ILE A 121 18.18 41.38 -13.17
CA ILE A 121 19.03 42.62 -13.33
C ILE A 121 20.50 42.32 -13.08
N LEU A 122 20.82 41.58 -11.99
CA LEU A 122 22.22 41.39 -11.57
C LEU A 122 22.91 40.20 -12.24
N ARG A 123 22.20 39.21 -12.71
CA ARG A 123 22.76 37.92 -13.17
C ARG A 123 22.26 37.49 -14.54
N ASP A 124 21.34 38.20 -15.16
CA ASP A 124 20.69 37.83 -16.42
C ASP A 124 20.17 36.37 -16.41
N LYS A 125 19.55 35.94 -15.28
CA LYS A 125 19.04 34.58 -15.06
C LYS A 125 17.58 34.59 -14.60
N TYR A 126 16.79 33.72 -15.23
CA TYR A 126 15.42 33.42 -14.79
C TYR A 126 15.45 32.29 -13.78
N LEU A 127 14.68 32.44 -12.70
CA LEU A 127 14.53 31.41 -11.67
C LEU A 127 13.11 30.87 -11.66
N TYR A 128 13.01 29.55 -11.62
CA TYR A 128 11.75 28.84 -11.47
C TYR A 128 11.84 27.93 -10.25
N GLY A 129 10.80 27.92 -9.44
CA GLY A 129 10.71 27.08 -8.26
C GLY A 129 9.33 26.47 -8.13
N VAL A 130 9.24 25.28 -7.53
CA VAL A 130 7.97 24.66 -7.16
C VAL A 130 7.91 24.55 -5.64
N LYS A 131 6.80 24.99 -5.06
CA LYS A 131 6.50 24.84 -3.63
C LYS A 131 5.37 23.86 -3.46
N ALA A 132 5.52 22.90 -2.57
CA ALA A 132 4.46 22.01 -2.13
C ALA A 132 4.66 21.66 -0.67
N ARG A 133 3.58 21.39 0.05
CA ARG A 133 3.64 20.89 1.42
C ARG A 133 2.61 19.80 1.62
N GLY A 134 3.04 18.66 2.09
CA GLY A 134 2.21 17.53 2.43
C GLY A 134 2.90 16.64 3.45
N ALA A 135 2.13 15.80 4.10
CA ALA A 135 2.61 14.77 5.01
C ALA A 135 1.78 13.50 4.83
N ALA A 136 2.43 12.35 4.91
CA ALA A 136 1.77 11.06 4.95
C ALA A 136 1.71 10.55 6.39
N GLY A 137 0.64 9.85 6.73
CA GLY A 137 0.43 9.24 8.03
C GLY A 137 -0.34 7.93 7.93
N TYR A 138 -0.40 7.22 9.04
CA TYR A 138 -1.18 6.00 9.16
C TYR A 138 -2.58 6.31 9.66
N GLY A 139 -3.56 5.60 9.14
CA GLY A 139 -4.89 5.54 9.68
C GLY A 139 -4.99 4.60 10.89
N PRO A 140 -6.19 4.11 11.22
CA PRO A 140 -6.39 3.14 12.28
C PRO A 140 -5.57 1.86 12.05
N PHE A 141 -4.92 1.35 13.11
CA PHE A 141 -3.99 0.21 13.01
C PHE A 141 -4.67 -1.09 12.55
N TRP A 142 -5.97 -1.25 12.86
CA TRP A 142 -6.72 -2.46 12.47
C TRP A 142 -7.05 -2.56 10.99
N LEU A 143 -6.84 -1.47 10.21
CA LEU A 143 -7.08 -1.47 8.76
C LEU A 143 -5.88 -1.95 7.95
N ALA A 144 -4.75 -2.24 8.59
CA ALA A 144 -3.55 -2.73 7.92
C ALA A 144 -2.86 -3.81 8.76
N ALA A 145 -2.53 -4.94 8.14
CA ALA A 145 -1.69 -5.97 8.73
C ALA A 145 -0.39 -6.12 7.94
N LYS A 146 0.74 -6.11 8.65
CA LYS A 146 2.07 -6.35 8.09
C LYS A 146 2.47 -7.79 8.34
N CYS A 147 2.83 -8.50 7.28
CA CYS A 147 3.30 -9.87 7.31
C CYS A 147 4.74 -9.94 6.78
N THR A 148 5.66 -10.51 7.56
CA THR A 148 7.09 -10.58 7.21
C THR A 148 7.56 -12.02 7.32
N ALA A 149 8.26 -12.51 6.30
CA ALA A 149 8.92 -13.82 6.29
C ALA A 149 10.31 -13.77 6.90
#